data_caebc152170f7728087dac1d6f3b20c4
#
_entry.id   caebc152170f7728087dac1d6f3b20c4
#
_cell.length_a   1.000
_cell.length_b   1.000
_cell.length_c   1.000
_cell.angle_alpha   90.00
_cell.angle_beta   90.00
_cell.angle_gamma   90.00
#
_symmetry.space_group_name_H-M   'P 1'
#
loop_
_entity.id
_entity.type
_entity.pdbx_description
1 polymer ?
#
loop_
_entity_poly.entity_id
_entity_poly.type
_entity_poly.pdbx_seq_one_letter_code
_entity_poly.pdbx_strand_id
1 'polypeptide(L)'
;MPPDPIAPDALEQLKQAIGANDDQRVRVLMTADPALHRAPLGYGTDGPLTWVAECRVPWEPPGKARLAMARWMIENGSDVHQGGDGPLMRAALNGERIPMMELLVAHGADVNARWHGHYPILHAPCETLDPEALLWLLRHGADPNPHPGTALDFVIVTYVRSLPRLSACIHVLLHAGGVTRYREPAVLALLRGRIDDLAAQLLAEPDLAHRRFPELDCGVTAARLLTLRGATLLHVAAEYGSLEAAGRLLGSGADVNAPAAIDEAGVGGQTPIFHAVTQFGDHGLPVARLLLDRGADLSLRVRLPGHYERPGEVVECTPLGYALRFPGTAGKTVALLRQRGAVE
;
A
#
# COMPACT_ATOMS: atom_id res chain seq x y z
N MET A 1 -8.17 42.89 -11.17
CA MET A 1 -7.93 42.88 -9.70
C MET A 1 -7.71 41.43 -9.29
N PRO A 2 -6.77 41.11 -8.43
CA PRO A 2 -6.77 39.79 -7.83
C PRO A 2 -8.10 39.59 -7.07
N PRO A 3 -8.68 38.37 -7.04
CA PRO A 3 -9.89 38.11 -6.27
C PRO A 3 -9.61 38.40 -4.79
N ASP A 4 -10.64 38.92 -4.10
CA ASP A 4 -10.53 39.12 -2.66
C ASP A 4 -10.20 37.80 -1.94
N PRO A 5 -9.38 37.83 -0.90
CA PRO A 5 -9.01 36.62 -0.19
C PRO A 5 -10.26 35.96 0.43
N ILE A 6 -10.43 34.66 0.16
CA ILE A 6 -11.53 33.86 0.73
C ILE A 6 -11.44 33.95 2.25
N ALA A 7 -12.56 34.28 2.90
CA ALA A 7 -12.61 34.34 4.35
C ALA A 7 -12.32 32.93 4.95
N PRO A 8 -11.37 32.78 5.90
CA PRO A 8 -11.04 31.49 6.50
C PRO A 8 -12.24 30.74 7.06
N ASP A 9 -13.24 31.46 7.58
CA ASP A 9 -14.48 30.88 8.08
C ASP A 9 -15.36 30.27 6.98
N ALA A 10 -15.39 30.85 5.77
CA ALA A 10 -16.15 30.31 4.63
C ALA A 10 -15.58 28.97 4.16
N LEU A 11 -14.25 28.82 4.17
CA LEU A 11 -13.57 27.59 3.79
C LEU A 11 -13.84 26.45 4.79
N GLU A 12 -13.78 26.75 6.09
CA GLU A 12 -14.08 25.78 7.14
C GLU A 12 -15.57 25.37 7.13
N GLN A 13 -16.50 26.32 6.92
CA GLN A 13 -17.92 26.02 6.76
C GLN A 13 -18.16 25.11 5.54
N LEU A 14 -17.48 25.35 4.42
CA LEU A 14 -17.58 24.52 3.22
C LEU A 14 -17.06 23.09 3.50
N LYS A 15 -15.92 22.98 4.16
CA LYS A 15 -15.35 21.70 4.55
C LYS A 15 -16.30 20.89 5.44
N GLN A 16 -16.91 21.53 6.43
CA GLN A 16 -17.89 20.89 7.31
C GLN A 16 -19.14 20.46 6.55
N ALA A 17 -19.66 21.32 5.64
CA ALA A 17 -20.81 20.99 4.82
C ALA A 17 -20.56 19.80 3.89
N ILE A 18 -19.38 19.75 3.23
CA ILE A 18 -18.98 18.60 2.42
C ILE A 18 -18.84 17.35 3.30
N GLY A 19 -18.19 17.46 4.46
CA GLY A 19 -18.02 16.37 5.41
C GLY A 19 -19.35 15.78 5.89
N ALA A 20 -20.32 16.66 6.17
CA ALA A 20 -21.69 16.28 6.56
C ALA A 20 -22.57 15.81 5.38
N ASN A 21 -22.06 15.87 4.15
CA ASN A 21 -22.83 15.62 2.92
C ASN A 21 -24.07 16.54 2.78
N ASP A 22 -23.97 17.78 3.27
CA ASP A 22 -25.01 18.80 3.23
C ASP A 22 -24.95 19.55 1.88
N ASP A 23 -25.56 18.94 0.85
CA ASP A 23 -25.62 19.49 -0.52
C ASP A 23 -26.24 20.90 -0.56
N GLN A 24 -27.28 21.15 0.24
CA GLN A 24 -27.92 22.46 0.26
C GLN A 24 -26.97 23.53 0.78
N ARG A 25 -26.26 23.27 1.87
CA ARG A 25 -25.31 24.23 2.44
C ARG A 25 -24.12 24.47 1.51
N VAL A 26 -23.61 23.43 0.85
CA VAL A 26 -22.54 23.53 -0.16
C VAL A 26 -22.98 24.49 -1.28
N ARG A 27 -24.19 24.29 -1.86
CA ARG A 27 -24.71 25.13 -2.92
C ARG A 27 -24.86 26.58 -2.47
N VAL A 28 -25.40 26.84 -1.28
CA VAL A 28 -25.56 28.20 -0.74
C VAL A 28 -24.22 28.90 -0.63
N LEU A 29 -23.19 28.23 -0.03
CA LEU A 29 -21.88 28.83 0.16
C LEU A 29 -21.19 29.14 -1.19
N MET A 30 -21.14 28.14 -2.09
CA MET A 30 -20.43 28.29 -3.36
C MET A 30 -21.14 29.17 -4.38
N THR A 31 -22.47 29.33 -4.27
CA THR A 31 -23.23 30.32 -5.08
C THR A 31 -22.99 31.75 -4.57
N ALA A 32 -22.89 31.92 -3.24
CA ALA A 32 -22.60 33.21 -2.63
C ALA A 32 -21.15 33.68 -2.90
N ASP A 33 -20.22 32.75 -2.94
CA ASP A 33 -18.80 32.98 -3.26
C ASP A 33 -18.29 31.95 -4.28
N PRO A 34 -18.37 32.25 -5.60
CA PRO A 34 -17.89 31.36 -6.65
C PRO A 34 -16.38 31.06 -6.59
N ALA A 35 -15.56 31.86 -5.89
CA ALA A 35 -14.12 31.58 -5.71
C ALA A 35 -13.89 30.30 -4.90
N LEU A 36 -14.86 29.90 -4.10
CA LEU A 36 -14.81 28.63 -3.34
C LEU A 36 -14.68 27.39 -4.24
N HIS A 37 -15.12 27.45 -5.51
CA HIS A 37 -14.96 26.31 -6.43
C HIS A 37 -13.50 25.90 -6.66
N ARG A 38 -12.56 26.83 -6.46
CA ARG A 38 -11.11 26.61 -6.65
C ARG A 38 -10.30 26.89 -5.39
N ALA A 39 -10.96 27.08 -4.27
CA ALA A 39 -10.31 27.36 -2.99
C ALA A 39 -9.39 26.19 -2.56
N PRO A 40 -8.26 26.46 -1.90
CA PRO A 40 -7.34 25.42 -1.43
C PRO A 40 -7.97 24.65 -0.26
N LEU A 41 -8.62 23.54 -0.56
CA LEU A 41 -9.29 22.66 0.39
C LEU A 41 -8.92 21.21 0.09
N GLY A 42 -8.88 20.39 1.13
CA GLY A 42 -8.60 18.99 0.99
C GLY A 42 -7.10 18.67 1.06
N TYR A 43 -6.79 17.42 0.88
CA TYR A 43 -5.41 16.96 0.85
C TYR A 43 -4.68 17.52 -0.37
N GLY A 44 -3.47 18.01 -0.16
CA GLY A 44 -2.71 18.65 -1.23
C GLY A 44 -3.22 20.05 -1.63
N THR A 45 -4.24 20.58 -0.96
CA THR A 45 -4.88 21.87 -1.31
C THR A 45 -5.49 21.91 -2.72
N ASP A 46 -5.95 20.75 -3.23
CA ASP A 46 -6.43 20.58 -4.61
C ASP A 46 -7.87 21.07 -4.86
N GLY A 47 -8.50 21.63 -3.84
CA GLY A 47 -9.81 22.21 -3.94
C GLY A 47 -10.97 21.34 -3.44
N PRO A 48 -12.18 21.92 -3.36
CA PRO A 48 -13.34 21.27 -2.75
C PRO A 48 -13.79 20.01 -3.49
N LEU A 49 -13.64 19.95 -4.81
CA LEU A 49 -14.00 18.79 -5.60
C LEU A 49 -13.13 17.56 -5.22
N THR A 50 -11.85 17.77 -4.93
CA THR A 50 -10.97 16.71 -4.40
C THR A 50 -11.45 16.22 -3.04
N TRP A 51 -11.90 17.12 -2.17
CA TRP A 51 -12.47 16.77 -0.87
C TRP A 51 -13.75 15.94 -1.01
N VAL A 52 -14.62 16.28 -1.96
CA VAL A 52 -15.82 15.47 -2.27
C VAL A 52 -15.44 14.09 -2.81
N ALA A 53 -14.47 14.03 -3.71
CA ALA A 53 -14.00 12.77 -4.31
C ALA A 53 -13.26 11.86 -3.31
N GLU A 54 -12.57 12.43 -2.35
CA GLU A 54 -11.83 11.70 -1.30
C GLU A 54 -12.74 10.89 -0.38
N CYS A 55 -13.96 11.35 -0.15
CA CYS A 55 -14.99 10.65 0.65
C CYS A 55 -14.50 10.09 2.00
N ARG A 56 -13.65 10.83 2.71
CA ARG A 56 -13.16 10.41 4.03
C ARG A 56 -14.19 10.53 5.13
N VAL A 57 -15.20 11.36 4.91
CA VAL A 57 -16.24 11.60 5.90
C VAL A 57 -17.58 11.71 5.18
N PRO A 58 -18.49 10.76 5.35
CA PRO A 58 -18.27 9.46 5.99
C PRO A 58 -17.31 8.57 5.16
N TRP A 59 -16.61 7.66 5.83
CA TRP A 59 -15.66 6.73 5.19
C TRP A 59 -16.43 5.57 4.55
N GLU A 60 -17.03 5.83 3.40
CA GLU A 60 -17.84 4.89 2.65
C GLU A 60 -17.83 5.25 1.16
N PRO A 61 -18.18 4.32 0.27
CA PRO A 61 -18.34 4.61 -1.15
C PRO A 61 -19.32 5.76 -1.37
N PRO A 62 -19.10 6.63 -2.40
CA PRO A 62 -19.94 7.80 -2.61
C PRO A 62 -21.38 7.40 -2.94
N GLY A 63 -22.28 7.76 -2.07
CA GLY A 63 -23.71 7.62 -2.31
C GLY A 63 -24.21 8.59 -3.40
N LYS A 64 -25.47 8.39 -3.85
CA LYS A 64 -26.08 9.23 -4.90
C LYS A 64 -26.03 10.74 -4.60
N ALA A 65 -26.19 11.12 -3.34
CA ALA A 65 -26.14 12.53 -2.92
C ALA A 65 -24.73 13.11 -3.10
N ARG A 66 -23.68 12.35 -2.77
CA ARG A 66 -22.29 12.77 -2.96
C ARG A 66 -21.93 12.93 -4.44
N LEU A 67 -22.37 12.00 -5.27
CA LEU A 67 -22.20 12.07 -6.73
C LEU A 67 -22.96 13.27 -7.33
N ALA A 68 -24.20 13.55 -6.85
CA ALA A 68 -24.97 14.71 -7.27
C ALA A 68 -24.29 16.02 -6.87
N MET A 69 -23.72 16.09 -5.66
CA MET A 69 -22.92 17.23 -5.19
C MET A 69 -21.70 17.45 -6.10
N ALA A 70 -20.90 16.42 -6.37
CA ALA A 70 -19.76 16.52 -7.27
C ALA A 70 -20.13 17.00 -8.67
N ARG A 71 -21.20 16.44 -9.25
CA ARG A 71 -21.73 16.86 -10.54
C ARG A 71 -22.11 18.34 -10.56
N TRP A 72 -22.88 18.77 -9.56
CA TRP A 72 -23.28 20.18 -9.45
C TRP A 72 -22.06 21.10 -9.33
N MET A 73 -21.05 20.72 -8.54
CA MET A 73 -19.82 21.49 -8.38
C MET A 73 -19.08 21.66 -9.71
N ILE A 74 -18.95 20.59 -10.50
CA ILE A 74 -18.34 20.64 -11.84
C ILE A 74 -19.12 21.56 -12.76
N GLU A 75 -20.44 21.41 -12.84
CA GLU A 75 -21.34 22.22 -13.68
C GLU A 75 -21.35 23.71 -13.30
N ASN A 76 -20.92 24.07 -12.07
CA ASN A 76 -20.89 25.44 -11.55
C ASN A 76 -19.47 26.02 -11.38
N GLY A 77 -18.43 25.36 -11.91
CA GLY A 77 -17.09 25.96 -12.01
C GLY A 77 -15.96 25.27 -11.27
N SER A 78 -16.23 24.17 -10.57
CA SER A 78 -15.13 23.34 -10.04
C SER A 78 -14.40 22.62 -11.17
N ASP A 79 -13.08 22.60 -11.07
CA ASP A 79 -12.20 22.09 -12.11
C ASP A 79 -11.78 20.64 -11.82
N VAL A 80 -12.10 19.73 -12.72
CA VAL A 80 -11.68 18.31 -12.60
C VAL A 80 -10.17 18.14 -12.69
N HIS A 81 -9.47 19.10 -13.33
CA HIS A 81 -8.03 19.08 -13.52
C HIS A 81 -7.23 19.76 -12.41
N GLN A 82 -7.90 20.35 -11.41
CA GLN A 82 -7.19 21.02 -10.32
C GLN A 82 -6.21 20.08 -9.63
N GLY A 83 -4.97 20.54 -9.44
CA GLY A 83 -3.90 19.74 -8.83
C GLY A 83 -3.32 18.63 -9.74
N GLY A 84 -3.62 18.62 -11.04
CA GLY A 84 -3.25 17.54 -11.97
C GLY A 84 -4.18 16.34 -11.79
N ASP A 85 -5.48 16.57 -11.98
CA ASP A 85 -6.56 15.60 -11.78
C ASP A 85 -6.60 15.02 -10.34
N GLY A 86 -6.36 15.90 -9.35
CA GLY A 86 -6.44 15.58 -7.93
C GLY A 86 -7.73 14.88 -7.51
N PRO A 87 -8.94 15.32 -7.99
CA PRO A 87 -10.19 14.62 -7.72
C PRO A 87 -10.18 13.16 -8.21
N LEU A 88 -9.67 12.88 -9.41
CA LEU A 88 -9.59 11.52 -9.95
C LEU A 88 -8.57 10.66 -9.16
N MET A 89 -7.42 11.23 -8.83
CA MET A 89 -6.43 10.54 -7.99
C MET A 89 -7.04 10.12 -6.65
N ARG A 90 -7.81 11.01 -5.99
CA ARG A 90 -8.44 10.69 -4.70
C ARG A 90 -9.56 9.66 -4.81
N ALA A 91 -10.36 9.71 -5.86
CA ALA A 91 -11.36 8.69 -6.13
C ALA A 91 -10.71 7.31 -6.34
N ALA A 92 -9.59 7.26 -7.07
CA ALA A 92 -8.86 6.03 -7.33
C ALA A 92 -8.12 5.48 -6.09
N LEU A 93 -7.69 6.34 -5.15
CA LEU A 93 -6.94 5.94 -3.95
C LEU A 93 -7.81 5.20 -2.93
N ASN A 94 -9.06 5.57 -2.79
CA ASN A 94 -9.88 5.14 -1.65
C ASN A 94 -10.77 3.91 -1.91
N GLY A 95 -10.53 3.12 -2.96
CA GLY A 95 -11.28 1.90 -3.29
C GLY A 95 -12.80 2.15 -3.45
N GLU A 96 -13.50 1.24 -4.14
CA GLU A 96 -14.97 1.28 -4.34
C GLU A 96 -15.54 2.64 -4.82
N ARG A 97 -14.70 3.48 -5.42
CA ARG A 97 -15.03 4.84 -5.88
C ARG A 97 -15.29 4.91 -7.38
N ILE A 98 -15.47 3.77 -8.05
CA ILE A 98 -15.68 3.70 -9.51
C ILE A 98 -16.76 4.68 -9.98
N PRO A 99 -17.94 4.81 -9.35
CA PRO A 99 -18.94 5.80 -9.80
C PRO A 99 -18.45 7.25 -9.77
N MET A 100 -17.54 7.59 -8.84
CA MET A 100 -16.93 8.93 -8.82
C MET A 100 -15.89 9.07 -9.94
N MET A 101 -15.08 8.03 -10.17
CA MET A 101 -14.12 8.01 -11.28
C MET A 101 -14.83 8.14 -12.62
N GLU A 102 -15.94 7.41 -12.83
CA GLU A 102 -16.80 7.53 -14.02
C GLU A 102 -17.31 8.96 -14.22
N LEU A 103 -17.81 9.59 -13.15
CA LEU A 103 -18.28 10.97 -13.20
C LEU A 103 -17.17 11.93 -13.63
N LEU A 104 -15.99 11.82 -13.01
CA LEU A 104 -14.87 12.73 -13.28
C LEU A 104 -14.33 12.56 -14.70
N VAL A 105 -14.15 11.31 -15.17
CA VAL A 105 -13.67 11.02 -16.54
C VAL A 105 -14.71 11.45 -17.58
N ALA A 106 -16.01 11.28 -17.31
CA ALA A 106 -17.08 11.79 -18.18
C ALA A 106 -17.06 13.33 -18.33
N HIS A 107 -16.44 14.04 -17.37
CA HIS A 107 -16.25 15.50 -17.42
C HIS A 107 -14.82 15.90 -17.79
N GLY A 108 -14.03 14.99 -18.35
CA GLY A 108 -12.75 15.29 -18.98
C GLY A 108 -11.50 14.97 -18.14
N ALA A 109 -11.62 14.42 -16.94
CA ALA A 109 -10.45 14.01 -16.16
C ALA A 109 -9.61 12.98 -16.96
N ASP A 110 -8.29 13.15 -16.92
CA ASP A 110 -7.34 12.31 -17.65
C ASP A 110 -6.78 11.18 -16.77
N VAL A 111 -7.04 9.93 -17.13
CA VAL A 111 -6.52 8.75 -16.42
C VAL A 111 -5.00 8.64 -16.45
N ASN A 112 -4.32 9.36 -17.35
CA ASN A 112 -2.87 9.44 -17.46
C ASN A 112 -2.27 10.72 -16.84
N ALA A 113 -3.11 11.54 -16.21
CA ALA A 113 -2.62 12.72 -15.51
C ALA A 113 -1.65 12.37 -14.38
N ARG A 114 -0.94 13.41 -13.93
CA ARG A 114 0.01 13.31 -12.80
C ARG A 114 -0.40 14.31 -11.73
N TRP A 115 -0.87 13.82 -10.63
CA TRP A 115 -1.14 14.65 -9.46
C TRP A 115 0.12 15.43 -9.07
N HIS A 116 -0.03 16.75 -8.96
CA HIS A 116 1.08 17.71 -8.75
C HIS A 116 2.26 17.53 -9.71
N GLY A 117 2.02 17.02 -10.93
CA GLY A 117 3.01 16.86 -11.97
C GLY A 117 3.96 15.66 -11.80
N HIS A 118 3.88 14.91 -10.72
CA HIS A 118 4.83 13.82 -10.45
C HIS A 118 4.19 12.46 -10.12
N TYR A 119 3.02 12.41 -9.50
CA TYR A 119 2.40 11.15 -9.07
C TYR A 119 1.37 10.67 -10.11
N PRO A 120 1.64 9.60 -10.87
CA PRO A 120 0.69 9.05 -11.84
C PRO A 120 -0.62 8.59 -11.16
N ILE A 121 -1.76 8.90 -11.75
CA ILE A 121 -3.08 8.52 -11.20
C ILE A 121 -3.17 7.00 -10.98
N LEU A 122 -2.61 6.21 -11.90
CA LEU A 122 -2.61 4.74 -11.80
C LEU A 122 -1.90 4.22 -10.53
N HIS A 123 -0.98 4.99 -9.93
CA HIS A 123 -0.31 4.59 -8.68
C HIS A 123 -1.25 4.63 -7.46
N ALA A 124 -2.34 5.39 -7.50
CA ALA A 124 -3.27 5.49 -6.38
C ALA A 124 -3.90 4.14 -5.99
N PRO A 125 -4.53 3.37 -6.90
CA PRO A 125 -5.02 2.04 -6.56
C PRO A 125 -3.89 1.01 -6.33
N CYS A 126 -2.68 1.25 -6.84
CA CYS A 126 -1.52 0.40 -6.52
C CYS A 126 -1.12 0.54 -5.05
N GLU A 127 -1.16 1.76 -4.50
CA GLU A 127 -0.81 2.03 -3.10
C GLU A 127 -1.73 1.29 -2.12
N THR A 128 -3.01 1.23 -2.43
CA THR A 128 -4.03 0.59 -1.59
C THR A 128 -4.31 -0.87 -1.95
N LEU A 129 -3.64 -1.39 -2.97
CA LEU A 129 -3.88 -2.72 -3.56
C LEU A 129 -5.36 -2.89 -3.96
N ASP A 130 -5.88 -1.99 -4.77
CA ASP A 130 -7.24 -2.04 -5.29
C ASP A 130 -7.26 -2.56 -6.73
N PRO A 131 -7.47 -3.87 -6.96
CA PRO A 131 -7.45 -4.45 -8.30
C PRO A 131 -8.63 -4.00 -9.17
N GLU A 132 -9.75 -3.58 -8.57
CA GLU A 132 -10.96 -3.16 -9.28
C GLU A 132 -10.77 -1.76 -9.86
N ALA A 133 -10.34 -0.80 -9.05
CA ALA A 133 -10.00 0.55 -9.51
C ALA A 133 -8.84 0.52 -10.52
N LEU A 134 -7.83 -0.33 -10.29
CA LEU A 134 -6.71 -0.54 -11.19
C LEU A 134 -7.18 -1.04 -12.57
N LEU A 135 -8.01 -2.09 -12.58
CA LEU A 135 -8.58 -2.65 -13.81
C LEU A 135 -9.45 -1.63 -14.55
N TRP A 136 -10.22 -0.83 -13.80
CA TRP A 136 -11.07 0.21 -14.38
C TRP A 136 -10.23 1.26 -15.10
N LEU A 137 -9.18 1.81 -14.45
CA LEU A 137 -8.28 2.80 -15.07
C LEU A 137 -7.60 2.25 -16.33
N LEU A 138 -7.09 1.02 -16.28
CA LEU A 138 -6.44 0.37 -17.44
C LEU A 138 -7.41 0.19 -18.60
N ARG A 139 -8.67 -0.18 -18.34
CA ARG A 139 -9.71 -0.27 -19.37
C ARG A 139 -10.09 1.08 -19.98
N HIS A 140 -9.84 2.18 -19.27
CA HIS A 140 -10.04 3.53 -19.76
C HIS A 140 -8.77 4.17 -20.33
N GLY A 141 -7.74 3.37 -20.61
CA GLY A 141 -6.54 3.79 -21.35
C GLY A 141 -5.40 4.30 -20.46
N ALA A 142 -5.41 3.99 -19.17
CA ALA A 142 -4.24 4.28 -18.34
C ALA A 142 -3.02 3.46 -18.78
N ASP A 143 -1.84 4.12 -18.86
CA ASP A 143 -0.57 3.46 -19.17
C ASP A 143 -0.14 2.56 -17.99
N PRO A 144 0.02 1.23 -18.17
CA PRO A 144 0.48 0.33 -17.12
C PRO A 144 1.95 0.57 -16.71
N ASN A 145 2.69 1.34 -17.49
CA ASN A 145 4.12 1.61 -17.29
C ASN A 145 4.41 3.12 -17.21
N PRO A 146 3.72 3.88 -16.34
CA PRO A 146 3.95 5.31 -16.23
C PRO A 146 5.38 5.59 -15.75
N HIS A 147 6.09 6.50 -16.42
CA HIS A 147 7.44 6.89 -16.05
C HIS A 147 7.43 8.10 -15.07
N PRO A 148 8.33 8.20 -14.07
CA PRO A 148 9.33 7.22 -13.66
C PRO A 148 8.74 6.10 -12.78
N GLY A 149 9.23 4.89 -12.98
CA GLY A 149 8.77 3.70 -12.27
C GLY A 149 7.49 3.10 -12.88
N THR A 150 7.32 1.80 -12.76
CA THR A 150 6.16 1.10 -13.30
C THR A 150 5.10 0.89 -12.21
N ALA A 151 3.84 0.81 -12.62
CA ALA A 151 2.76 0.51 -11.67
C ALA A 151 2.99 -0.86 -10.97
N LEU A 152 3.58 -1.83 -11.69
CA LEU A 152 3.87 -3.14 -11.14
C LEU A 152 4.96 -3.10 -10.05
N ASP A 153 6.03 -2.30 -10.25
CA ASP A 153 7.03 -2.08 -9.20
C ASP A 153 6.41 -1.40 -7.98
N PHE A 154 5.53 -0.42 -8.22
CA PHE A 154 4.86 0.30 -7.15
C PHE A 154 3.96 -0.61 -6.30
N VAL A 155 3.21 -1.52 -6.94
CA VAL A 155 2.40 -2.56 -6.26
C VAL A 155 3.27 -3.47 -5.38
N ILE A 156 4.45 -3.87 -5.87
CA ILE A 156 5.35 -4.77 -5.12
C ILE A 156 5.96 -4.07 -3.90
N VAL A 157 6.30 -2.78 -4.00
CA VAL A 157 6.93 -2.05 -2.89
C VAL A 157 5.92 -1.42 -1.92
N THR A 158 4.62 -1.47 -2.19
CA THR A 158 3.62 -0.84 -1.31
C THR A 158 3.72 -1.35 0.14
N TYR A 159 3.33 -0.49 1.06
CA TYR A 159 3.32 -0.80 2.51
C TYR A 159 2.12 -1.67 2.95
N VAL A 160 1.10 -1.83 2.10
CA VAL A 160 -0.09 -2.65 2.39
C VAL A 160 0.26 -4.14 2.28
N ARG A 161 -0.21 -4.94 3.24
CA ARG A 161 0.01 -6.40 3.27
C ARG A 161 -1.31 -7.14 3.13
N SER A 162 -1.59 -7.57 1.91
CA SER A 162 -2.68 -8.47 1.58
C SER A 162 -2.27 -9.29 0.37
N LEU A 163 -1.76 -10.50 0.57
CA LEU A 163 -1.29 -11.33 -0.54
C LEU A 163 -2.35 -11.57 -1.61
N PRO A 164 -3.64 -11.83 -1.30
CA PRO A 164 -4.66 -12.00 -2.33
C PRO A 164 -4.86 -10.73 -3.19
N ARG A 165 -4.89 -9.55 -2.58
CA ARG A 165 -5.04 -8.27 -3.31
C ARG A 165 -3.78 -7.94 -4.11
N LEU A 166 -2.60 -8.15 -3.54
CA LEU A 166 -1.32 -8.00 -4.23
C LEU A 166 -1.26 -8.89 -5.48
N SER A 167 -1.59 -10.18 -5.32
CA SER A 167 -1.65 -11.13 -6.42
C SER A 167 -2.61 -10.68 -7.53
N ALA A 168 -3.81 -10.21 -7.16
CA ALA A 168 -4.80 -9.72 -8.11
C ALA A 168 -4.29 -8.48 -8.87
N CYS A 169 -3.67 -7.49 -8.16
CA CYS A 169 -3.09 -6.31 -8.81
C CYS A 169 -1.94 -6.68 -9.77
N ILE A 170 -1.04 -7.58 -9.35
CA ILE A 170 0.04 -8.07 -10.21
C ILE A 170 -0.54 -8.74 -11.46
N HIS A 171 -1.57 -9.57 -11.31
CA HIS A 171 -2.22 -10.24 -12.43
C HIS A 171 -2.83 -9.24 -13.44
N VAL A 172 -3.58 -8.26 -12.93
CA VAL A 172 -4.21 -7.21 -13.75
C VAL A 172 -3.16 -6.42 -14.53
N LEU A 173 -2.08 -6.00 -13.86
CA LEU A 173 -1.01 -5.23 -14.52
C LEU A 173 -0.24 -6.04 -15.56
N LEU A 174 0.14 -7.28 -15.25
CA LEU A 174 0.81 -8.16 -16.23
C LEU A 174 -0.06 -8.41 -17.47
N HIS A 175 -1.36 -8.58 -17.29
CA HIS A 175 -2.30 -8.76 -18.39
C HIS A 175 -2.42 -7.51 -19.27
N ALA A 176 -2.26 -6.33 -18.68
CA ALA A 176 -2.24 -5.05 -19.39
C ALA A 176 -0.87 -4.69 -20.00
N GLY A 177 0.13 -5.57 -19.93
CA GLY A 177 1.48 -5.32 -20.44
C GLY A 177 2.40 -4.56 -19.47
N GLY A 178 2.08 -4.57 -18.18
CA GLY A 178 2.93 -4.03 -17.15
C GLY A 178 4.27 -4.76 -17.06
N VAL A 179 5.35 -4.01 -16.87
CA VAL A 179 6.71 -4.53 -16.70
C VAL A 179 7.22 -4.26 -15.28
N THR A 180 8.17 -5.08 -14.82
CA THR A 180 8.78 -4.93 -13.48
C THR A 180 10.29 -5.13 -13.54
N ARG A 181 11.00 -4.49 -12.62
CA ARG A 181 12.42 -4.74 -12.37
C ARG A 181 12.67 -6.04 -11.58
N TYR A 182 11.66 -6.55 -10.87
CA TYR A 182 11.74 -7.82 -10.15
C TYR A 182 11.61 -8.97 -11.13
N ARG A 183 12.75 -9.58 -11.49
CA ARG A 183 12.83 -10.58 -12.57
C ARG A 183 12.91 -12.01 -12.10
N GLU A 184 13.11 -12.23 -10.79
CA GLU A 184 13.24 -13.58 -10.25
C GLU A 184 11.89 -14.32 -10.30
N PRO A 185 11.78 -15.41 -11.10
CA PRO A 185 10.50 -16.08 -11.30
C PRO A 185 9.90 -16.65 -10.00
N ALA A 186 10.73 -17.11 -9.07
CA ALA A 186 10.27 -17.68 -7.80
C ALA A 186 9.70 -16.62 -6.86
N VAL A 187 10.29 -15.42 -6.83
CA VAL A 187 9.74 -14.28 -6.09
C VAL A 187 8.40 -13.88 -6.67
N LEU A 188 8.30 -13.75 -7.99
CA LEU A 188 7.04 -13.40 -8.65
C LEU A 188 5.98 -14.50 -8.49
N ALA A 189 6.34 -15.77 -8.53
CA ALA A 189 5.42 -16.88 -8.27
C ALA A 189 4.83 -16.77 -6.85
N LEU A 190 5.67 -16.48 -5.84
CA LEU A 190 5.25 -16.31 -4.46
C LEU A 190 4.31 -15.09 -4.31
N LEU A 191 4.70 -13.91 -4.82
CA LEU A 191 3.89 -12.68 -4.73
C LEU A 191 2.55 -12.79 -5.48
N ARG A 192 2.49 -13.65 -6.50
CA ARG A 192 1.26 -13.98 -7.26
C ARG A 192 0.45 -15.09 -6.62
N GLY A 193 0.89 -15.68 -5.51
CA GLY A 193 0.23 -16.83 -4.88
C GLY A 193 0.22 -18.09 -5.76
N ARG A 194 1.15 -18.19 -6.75
CA ARG A 194 1.26 -19.35 -7.66
C ARG A 194 2.15 -20.42 -7.05
N ILE A 195 1.64 -21.11 -6.06
CA ILE A 195 2.40 -22.05 -5.25
C ILE A 195 2.87 -23.27 -6.05
N ASP A 196 2.09 -23.70 -7.04
CA ASP A 196 2.51 -24.83 -7.91
C ASP A 196 3.70 -24.44 -8.80
N ASP A 197 3.73 -23.19 -9.30
CA ASP A 197 4.87 -22.67 -10.06
C ASP A 197 6.12 -22.59 -9.17
N LEU A 198 5.97 -22.10 -7.91
CA LEU A 198 7.05 -22.07 -6.95
C LEU A 198 7.57 -23.49 -6.64
N ALA A 199 6.66 -24.45 -6.45
CA ALA A 199 7.02 -25.85 -6.20
C ALA A 199 7.77 -26.48 -7.37
N ALA A 200 7.33 -26.22 -8.61
CA ALA A 200 8.00 -26.69 -9.82
C ALA A 200 9.43 -26.11 -9.94
N GLN A 201 9.62 -24.83 -9.60
CA GLN A 201 10.94 -24.18 -9.63
C GLN A 201 11.86 -24.75 -8.53
N LEU A 202 11.36 -24.97 -7.32
CA LEU A 202 12.12 -25.60 -6.23
C LEU A 202 12.53 -27.04 -6.56
N LEU A 203 11.71 -27.78 -7.31
CA LEU A 203 12.05 -29.12 -7.78
C LEU A 203 13.14 -29.08 -8.86
N ALA A 204 13.07 -28.11 -9.77
CA ALA A 204 14.05 -27.94 -10.84
C ALA A 204 15.39 -27.38 -10.32
N GLU A 205 15.37 -26.56 -9.30
CA GLU A 205 16.52 -25.89 -8.71
C GLU A 205 16.42 -25.92 -7.16
N PRO A 206 16.83 -27.01 -6.50
CA PRO A 206 16.71 -27.15 -5.03
C PRO A 206 17.44 -26.05 -4.23
N ASP A 207 18.58 -25.55 -4.73
CA ASP A 207 19.35 -24.47 -4.10
C ASP A 207 18.58 -23.15 -3.99
N LEU A 208 17.50 -22.99 -4.75
CA LEU A 208 16.60 -21.85 -4.70
C LEU A 208 16.01 -21.63 -3.29
N ALA A 209 15.80 -22.70 -2.54
CA ALA A 209 15.33 -22.63 -1.15
C ALA A 209 16.29 -21.87 -0.21
N HIS A 210 17.58 -21.81 -0.55
CA HIS A 210 18.64 -21.17 0.24
C HIS A 210 19.16 -19.87 -0.39
N ARG A 211 18.77 -19.59 -1.64
CA ARG A 211 19.21 -18.39 -2.37
C ARG A 211 18.78 -17.11 -1.67
N ARG A 212 19.66 -16.12 -1.66
CA ARG A 212 19.39 -14.75 -1.21
C ARG A 212 19.17 -13.83 -2.40
N PHE A 213 18.29 -12.85 -2.23
CA PHE A 213 17.87 -11.90 -3.28
C PHE A 213 18.26 -10.48 -2.87
N PRO A 214 19.43 -9.99 -3.27
CA PRO A 214 19.93 -8.66 -2.87
C PRO A 214 19.11 -7.52 -3.49
N GLU A 215 18.39 -7.78 -4.57
CA GLU A 215 17.56 -6.81 -5.29
C GLU A 215 16.21 -6.51 -4.62
N LEU A 216 15.80 -7.28 -3.61
CA LEU A 216 14.50 -7.10 -2.96
C LEU A 216 14.50 -5.91 -2.01
N ASP A 217 14.20 -4.73 -2.50
CA ASP A 217 14.07 -3.49 -1.73
C ASP A 217 12.64 -3.23 -1.23
N CYS A 218 11.72 -4.19 -1.43
CA CYS A 218 10.38 -4.20 -0.85
C CYS A 218 10.39 -4.71 0.61
N GLY A 219 9.23 -4.65 1.28
CA GLY A 219 9.07 -5.16 2.65
C GLY A 219 8.78 -4.08 3.69
N VAL A 220 9.03 -2.81 3.39
CA VAL A 220 8.64 -1.68 4.26
C VAL A 220 7.12 -1.68 4.48
N THR A 221 6.70 -1.39 5.72
CA THR A 221 5.28 -1.24 6.07
C THR A 221 5.01 0.15 6.63
N ALA A 222 3.75 0.48 6.90
CA ALA A 222 3.37 1.73 7.57
C ALA A 222 3.84 1.79 9.06
N ALA A 223 4.47 0.76 9.57
CA ALA A 223 4.99 0.73 10.94
C ALA A 223 6.52 0.67 10.99
N ARG A 224 7.19 -0.05 10.08
CA ARG A 224 8.61 -0.34 10.14
C ARG A 224 9.31 -0.23 8.78
N LEU A 225 10.61 0.07 8.82
CA LEU A 225 11.46 0.23 7.63
C LEU A 225 12.22 -1.06 7.23
N LEU A 226 11.89 -2.21 7.82
CA LEU A 226 12.54 -3.49 7.50
C LEU A 226 12.25 -3.90 6.05
N THR A 227 13.32 -4.14 5.27
CA THR A 227 13.23 -4.59 3.87
C THR A 227 13.57 -6.06 3.72
N LEU A 228 13.29 -6.61 2.55
CA LEU A 228 13.66 -7.98 2.15
C LEU A 228 15.02 -8.04 1.43
N ARG A 229 15.82 -6.98 1.49
CA ARG A 229 17.14 -6.95 0.82
C ARG A 229 18.04 -8.08 1.32
N GLY A 230 18.51 -8.90 0.39
CA GLY A 230 19.34 -10.08 0.71
C GLY A 230 18.64 -11.16 1.56
N ALA A 231 17.32 -11.17 1.53
CA ALA A 231 16.47 -12.18 2.16
C ALA A 231 16.33 -13.42 1.29
N THR A 232 15.89 -14.54 1.86
CA THR A 232 15.50 -15.78 1.14
C THR A 232 14.01 -15.76 0.82
N LEU A 233 13.52 -16.69 -0.01
CA LEU A 233 12.09 -16.86 -0.27
C LEU A 233 11.26 -17.10 1.00
N LEU A 234 11.85 -17.73 2.03
CA LEU A 234 11.15 -17.96 3.30
C LEU A 234 10.88 -16.63 4.06
N HIS A 235 11.78 -15.65 3.95
CA HIS A 235 11.52 -14.30 4.47
C HIS A 235 10.38 -13.62 3.70
N VAL A 236 10.35 -13.77 2.37
CA VAL A 236 9.27 -13.22 1.52
C VAL A 236 7.93 -13.85 1.92
N ALA A 237 7.89 -15.19 2.08
CA ALA A 237 6.68 -15.88 2.55
C ALA A 237 6.22 -15.40 3.93
N ALA A 238 7.15 -15.13 4.85
CA ALA A 238 6.86 -14.61 6.18
C ALA A 238 6.37 -13.15 6.12
N GLU A 239 6.97 -12.31 5.27
CA GLU A 239 6.58 -10.92 5.08
C GLU A 239 5.15 -10.78 4.56
N TYR A 240 4.77 -11.62 3.61
CA TYR A 240 3.44 -11.57 2.99
C TYR A 240 2.42 -12.55 3.61
N GLY A 241 2.77 -13.22 4.71
CA GLY A 241 1.88 -14.11 5.44
C GLY A 241 1.46 -15.36 4.65
N SER A 242 2.27 -15.80 3.66
CA SER A 242 1.96 -16.96 2.84
C SER A 242 2.31 -18.25 3.56
N LEU A 243 1.34 -18.80 4.30
CA LEU A 243 1.51 -20.06 5.03
C LEU A 243 1.85 -21.23 4.11
N GLU A 244 1.20 -21.30 2.95
CA GLU A 244 1.40 -22.38 1.97
C GLU A 244 2.80 -22.32 1.36
N ALA A 245 3.26 -21.12 0.92
CA ALA A 245 4.62 -20.95 0.41
C ALA A 245 5.67 -21.28 1.48
N ALA A 246 5.47 -20.80 2.72
CA ALA A 246 6.37 -21.11 3.83
C ALA A 246 6.47 -22.64 4.09
N GLY A 247 5.31 -23.33 4.05
CA GLY A 247 5.26 -24.79 4.19
C GLY A 247 6.00 -25.52 3.08
N ARG A 248 5.84 -25.09 1.81
CA ARG A 248 6.56 -25.66 0.66
C ARG A 248 8.07 -25.45 0.76
N LEU A 249 8.49 -24.22 1.07
CA LEU A 249 9.91 -23.87 1.21
C LEU A 249 10.59 -24.70 2.32
N LEU A 250 9.96 -24.79 3.49
CA LEU A 250 10.47 -25.61 4.60
C LEU A 250 10.49 -27.11 4.25
N GLY A 251 9.48 -27.57 3.50
CA GLY A 251 9.44 -28.95 2.97
C GLY A 251 10.53 -29.23 1.93
N SER A 252 11.02 -28.20 1.24
CA SER A 252 12.14 -28.26 0.28
C SER A 252 13.50 -27.98 0.94
N GLY A 253 13.58 -27.96 2.28
CA GLY A 253 14.83 -27.81 3.01
C GLY A 253 15.27 -26.38 3.32
N ALA A 254 14.42 -25.36 3.09
CA ALA A 254 14.75 -24.00 3.47
C ALA A 254 15.13 -23.91 4.96
N ASP A 255 16.23 -23.21 5.25
CA ASP A 255 16.66 -22.98 6.63
C ASP A 255 15.71 -21.97 7.31
N VAL A 256 15.03 -22.44 8.37
CA VAL A 256 14.11 -21.64 9.16
C VAL A 256 14.79 -20.43 9.83
N ASN A 257 16.10 -20.53 10.07
CA ASN A 257 16.96 -19.54 10.71
C ASN A 257 17.92 -18.86 9.72
N ALA A 258 17.68 -18.98 8.41
CA ALA A 258 18.51 -18.32 7.41
C ALA A 258 18.58 -16.80 7.73
N PRO A 259 19.78 -16.22 7.89
CA PRO A 259 19.90 -14.78 8.08
C PRO A 259 19.79 -14.04 6.73
N ALA A 260 19.12 -12.90 6.70
CA ALA A 260 19.20 -11.97 5.57
C ALA A 260 20.60 -11.33 5.50
N ALA A 261 20.89 -10.57 4.44
CA ALA A 261 22.17 -9.87 4.33
C ALA A 261 22.31 -8.81 5.44
N ILE A 262 23.56 -8.56 5.83
CA ILE A 262 23.96 -7.48 6.73
C ILE A 262 24.64 -6.42 5.88
N ASP A 263 24.29 -5.15 6.04
CA ASP A 263 24.90 -4.03 5.33
C ASP A 263 26.23 -3.60 5.96
N GLU A 264 26.90 -2.61 5.34
CA GLU A 264 28.17 -2.06 5.81
C GLU A 264 28.09 -1.39 7.19
N ALA A 265 26.88 -0.95 7.61
CA ALA A 265 26.63 -0.39 8.93
C ALA A 265 26.32 -1.45 10.00
N GLY A 266 26.35 -2.74 9.61
CA GLY A 266 26.02 -3.86 10.49
C GLY A 266 24.53 -4.00 10.78
N VAL A 267 23.67 -3.49 9.89
CA VAL A 267 22.20 -3.58 9.99
C VAL A 267 21.71 -4.71 9.09
N GLY A 268 20.83 -5.57 9.61
CA GLY A 268 20.33 -6.75 8.93
C GLY A 268 20.55 -8.04 9.71
N GLY A 269 20.66 -9.17 9.01
CA GLY A 269 20.85 -10.48 9.61
C GLY A 269 19.59 -11.07 10.25
N GLN A 270 18.44 -10.42 10.07
CA GLN A 270 17.16 -10.94 10.54
C GLN A 270 16.84 -12.30 9.89
N THR A 271 16.18 -13.15 10.63
CA THR A 271 15.64 -14.44 10.14
C THR A 271 14.15 -14.28 9.76
N PRO A 272 13.53 -15.23 9.04
CA PRO A 272 12.13 -15.11 8.60
C PRO A 272 11.14 -14.78 9.71
N ILE A 273 11.38 -15.19 10.95
CA ILE A 273 10.49 -14.93 12.08
C ILE A 273 10.30 -13.42 12.34
N PHE A 274 11.32 -12.58 12.16
CA PHE A 274 11.22 -11.13 12.36
C PHE A 274 10.18 -10.47 11.43
N HIS A 275 10.01 -11.00 10.23
CA HIS A 275 9.01 -10.53 9.28
C HIS A 275 7.60 -10.94 9.68
N ALA A 276 7.41 -12.18 10.15
CA ALA A 276 6.10 -12.69 10.56
C ALA A 276 5.56 -12.01 11.83
N VAL A 277 6.42 -11.66 12.79
CA VAL A 277 5.99 -11.16 14.11
C VAL A 277 5.62 -9.68 14.14
N THR A 278 5.79 -8.95 13.04
CA THR A 278 5.50 -7.51 12.94
C THR A 278 4.39 -7.19 11.92
N GLN A 279 3.57 -8.18 11.55
CA GLN A 279 2.46 -7.99 10.62
C GLN A 279 1.24 -7.41 11.34
N PHE A 280 0.66 -6.33 10.77
CA PHE A 280 -0.53 -5.67 11.29
C PHE A 280 -1.70 -6.66 11.45
N GLY A 281 -2.48 -6.52 12.53
CA GLY A 281 -3.67 -7.35 12.76
C GLY A 281 -3.37 -8.83 12.94
N ASP A 282 -2.16 -9.19 13.36
CA ASP A 282 -1.70 -10.58 13.52
C ASP A 282 -1.72 -11.42 12.21
N HIS A 283 -1.66 -10.78 11.04
CA HIS A 283 -1.68 -11.50 9.74
C HIS A 283 -0.52 -12.49 9.60
N GLY A 284 0.61 -12.24 10.26
CA GLY A 284 1.75 -13.15 10.28
C GLY A 284 1.64 -14.32 11.27
N LEU A 285 0.62 -14.37 12.14
CA LEU A 285 0.48 -15.39 13.20
C LEU A 285 0.53 -16.83 12.69
N PRO A 286 -0.16 -17.22 11.57
CA PRO A 286 -0.07 -18.59 11.06
C PRO A 286 1.34 -18.98 10.64
N VAL A 287 2.07 -18.07 9.97
CA VAL A 287 3.44 -18.30 9.53
C VAL A 287 4.39 -18.31 10.72
N ALA A 288 4.22 -17.37 11.68
CA ALA A 288 5.02 -17.37 12.91
C ALA A 288 4.90 -18.69 13.67
N ARG A 289 3.70 -19.25 13.79
CA ARG A 289 3.46 -20.56 14.41
C ARG A 289 4.20 -21.67 13.66
N LEU A 290 4.11 -21.72 12.34
CA LEU A 290 4.79 -22.70 11.51
C LEU A 290 6.32 -22.61 11.69
N LEU A 291 6.90 -21.40 11.66
CA LEU A 291 8.33 -21.19 11.85
C LEU A 291 8.79 -21.66 13.23
N LEU A 292 8.03 -21.36 14.29
CA LEU A 292 8.31 -21.83 15.65
C LEU A 292 8.23 -23.36 15.78
N ASP A 293 7.25 -24.00 15.15
CA ASP A 293 7.11 -25.45 15.13
C ASP A 293 8.25 -26.14 14.34
N ARG A 294 8.98 -25.35 13.51
CA ARG A 294 10.17 -25.81 12.76
C ARG A 294 11.49 -25.35 13.37
N GLY A 295 11.46 -24.80 14.59
CA GLY A 295 12.68 -24.46 15.35
C GLY A 295 13.23 -23.07 15.07
N ALA A 296 12.38 -22.08 14.77
CA ALA A 296 12.83 -20.70 14.67
C ALA A 296 13.46 -20.22 15.97
N ASP A 297 14.66 -19.66 15.89
CA ASP A 297 15.43 -19.17 17.03
C ASP A 297 14.88 -17.82 17.52
N LEU A 298 14.42 -17.80 18.76
CA LEU A 298 13.89 -16.61 19.42
C LEU A 298 14.94 -15.83 20.23
N SER A 299 16.13 -16.38 20.39
CA SER A 299 17.23 -15.79 21.16
C SER A 299 18.13 -14.88 20.32
N LEU A 300 18.07 -15.01 19.00
CA LEU A 300 18.92 -14.24 18.09
C LEU A 300 18.70 -12.73 18.24
N ARG A 301 19.80 -12.01 18.45
CA ARG A 301 19.81 -10.54 18.47
C ARG A 301 20.41 -9.99 17.18
N VAL A 302 19.72 -9.05 16.58
CA VAL A 302 20.15 -8.40 15.33
C VAL A 302 19.87 -6.90 15.39
N ARG A 303 20.60 -6.15 14.58
CA ARG A 303 20.41 -4.69 14.44
C ARG A 303 19.48 -4.42 13.26
N LEU A 304 18.32 -3.83 13.52
CA LEU A 304 17.28 -3.60 12.51
C LEU A 304 16.83 -2.14 12.48
N PRO A 305 16.30 -1.66 11.34
CA PRO A 305 15.66 -0.35 11.28
C PRO A 305 14.43 -0.28 12.19
N GLY A 306 14.24 0.88 12.81
CA GLY A 306 13.12 1.14 13.73
C GLY A 306 11.82 1.53 13.04
N HIS A 307 11.06 2.42 13.71
CA HIS A 307 9.76 2.89 13.26
C HIS A 307 9.89 3.84 12.07
N TYR A 308 8.93 3.78 11.11
CA TYR A 308 8.96 4.59 9.90
C TYR A 308 8.96 6.11 10.17
N GLU A 309 8.33 6.56 11.27
CA GLU A 309 8.35 7.96 11.70
C GLU A 309 9.71 8.43 12.25
N ARG A 310 10.64 7.53 12.46
CA ARG A 310 12.01 7.81 12.94
C ARG A 310 13.05 7.28 11.96
N PRO A 311 13.14 7.87 10.75
CA PRO A 311 14.10 7.45 9.74
C PRO A 311 15.52 7.49 10.31
N GLY A 312 16.31 6.43 10.06
CA GLY A 312 17.67 6.29 10.57
C GLY A 312 17.80 5.68 11.98
N GLU A 313 16.67 5.44 12.69
CA GLU A 313 16.72 4.68 13.94
C GLU A 313 17.16 3.23 13.66
N VAL A 314 18.15 2.76 14.40
CA VAL A 314 18.59 1.35 14.39
C VAL A 314 18.45 0.80 15.79
N VAL A 315 17.85 -0.38 15.90
CA VAL A 315 17.60 -1.05 17.18
C VAL A 315 18.22 -2.43 17.19
N GLU A 316 18.85 -2.80 18.31
CA GLU A 316 19.30 -4.16 18.55
C GLU A 316 18.23 -4.91 19.35
N CYS A 317 17.73 -6.01 18.81
CA CYS A 317 16.56 -6.67 19.39
C CYS A 317 16.48 -8.16 19.02
N THR A 318 15.75 -8.90 19.83
CA THR A 318 15.24 -10.25 19.53
C THR A 318 13.94 -10.16 18.73
N PRO A 319 13.40 -11.26 18.20
CA PRO A 319 12.08 -11.26 17.56
C PRO A 319 10.96 -10.67 18.44
N LEU A 320 10.95 -11.00 19.74
CA LEU A 320 9.98 -10.44 20.69
C LEU A 320 10.23 -8.93 20.91
N GLY A 321 11.47 -8.53 21.15
CA GLY A 321 11.84 -7.13 21.33
C GLY A 321 11.47 -6.28 20.12
N TYR A 322 11.64 -6.82 18.89
CA TYR A 322 11.24 -6.13 17.67
C TYR A 322 9.72 -5.99 17.56
N ALA A 323 8.95 -7.06 17.81
CA ALA A 323 7.49 -7.03 17.78
C ALA A 323 6.90 -6.01 18.75
N LEU A 324 7.47 -5.88 19.94
CA LEU A 324 7.02 -4.95 20.99
C LEU A 324 7.24 -3.46 20.64
N ARG A 325 8.10 -3.15 19.69
CA ARG A 325 8.33 -1.78 19.21
C ARG A 325 7.16 -1.24 18.36
N PHE A 326 6.28 -2.10 17.90
CA PHE A 326 5.14 -1.75 17.06
C PHE A 326 3.82 -2.15 17.74
N PRO A 327 3.46 -1.48 18.85
CA PRO A 327 2.27 -1.83 19.62
C PRO A 327 1.00 -1.71 18.76
N GLY A 328 0.09 -2.65 18.94
CA GLY A 328 -1.16 -2.71 18.17
C GLY A 328 -1.07 -3.46 16.84
N THR A 329 0.13 -3.88 16.39
CA THR A 329 0.27 -4.62 15.13
C THR A 329 0.03 -6.12 15.28
N ALA A 330 0.59 -6.77 16.31
CA ALA A 330 0.70 -8.21 16.41
C ALA A 330 0.47 -8.77 17.85
N GLY A 331 -0.64 -8.43 18.49
CA GLY A 331 -0.90 -8.77 19.90
C GLY A 331 -0.94 -10.27 20.20
N LYS A 332 -1.62 -11.08 19.35
CA LYS A 332 -1.67 -12.54 19.50
C LYS A 332 -0.32 -13.18 19.18
N THR A 333 0.41 -12.62 18.24
CA THR A 333 1.76 -13.09 17.87
C THR A 333 2.74 -12.85 19.01
N VAL A 334 2.70 -11.68 19.67
CA VAL A 334 3.47 -11.38 20.88
C VAL A 334 3.15 -12.38 22.01
N ALA A 335 1.86 -12.68 22.22
CA ALA A 335 1.46 -13.68 23.22
C ALA A 335 2.02 -15.07 22.90
N LEU A 336 1.99 -15.48 21.64
CA LEU A 336 2.59 -16.74 21.17
C LEU A 336 4.10 -16.79 21.43
N LEU A 337 4.84 -15.71 21.12
CA LEU A 337 6.28 -15.63 21.35
C LEU A 337 6.62 -15.81 22.84
N ARG A 338 5.91 -15.13 23.73
CA ARG A 338 6.07 -15.28 25.19
C ARG A 338 5.77 -16.69 25.65
N GLN A 339 4.70 -17.30 25.15
CA GLN A 339 4.36 -18.69 25.44
C GLN A 339 5.44 -19.68 25.01
N ARG A 340 6.19 -19.37 23.95
CA ARG A 340 7.32 -20.17 23.44
C ARG A 340 8.66 -19.83 24.10
N GLY A 341 8.67 -19.00 25.16
CA GLY A 341 9.86 -18.66 25.94
C GLY A 341 10.73 -17.56 25.35
N ALA A 342 10.20 -16.74 24.43
CA ALA A 342 10.93 -15.59 23.90
C ALA A 342 11.27 -14.59 25.00
N VAL A 343 12.48 -14.01 24.94
CA VAL A 343 12.96 -12.91 25.79
C VAL A 343 13.17 -11.64 24.97
N GLU A 344 13.09 -10.48 25.65
CA GLU A 344 13.32 -9.17 25.02
C GLU A 344 14.78 -8.90 24.71
#